data_5851baa6effdf6c0cbe5fe138cf94b78
#
_entry.id   5851baa6effdf6c0cbe5fe138cf94b78
#
_cell.length_a   1.000
_cell.length_b   1.000
_cell.length_c   1.000
_cell.angle_alpha   90.00
_cell.angle_beta   90.00
_cell.angle_gamma   90.00
#
_symmetry.space_group_name_H-M   'P 1'
#
loop_
_entity.id
_entity.type
_entity.pdbx_description
1 polymer ?
#
loop_
_entity_poly.entity_id
_entity_poly.type
_entity_poly.pdbx_seq_one_letter_code
_entity_poly.pdbx_strand_id
1 'polypeptide(L)'
;MTNGFDLLGRTRVLQVHWLKRICAFVIDAILVLLLTWAVLTLLDVTAMILFGLMSGFSFFLYSAISEAAVGQTPGKFLLRLKVRAERGRLTPAMAFVRSIPKFFWYLFPMIDALAGLAGVGDPRQRLSDRILGSTVAQTHYLRVRVHRLPAKKEADNPPAKA
;
A
#
# COMPACT_ATOMS: atom_id res chain seq x y z
N MET A 1 2.94 7.00 26.20
CA MET A 1 3.06 6.42 24.85
C MET A 1 2.27 7.29 23.90
N THR A 2 2.91 7.92 22.92
CA THR A 2 2.22 8.79 21.95
C THR A 2 1.55 7.90 20.90
N ASN A 3 0.23 7.97 20.81
CA ASN A 3 -0.53 7.24 19.79
C ASN A 3 -0.29 7.84 18.40
N GLY A 4 -0.46 7.02 17.35
CA GLY A 4 -0.32 7.48 15.96
C GLY A 4 -1.24 8.65 15.61
N PHE A 5 -2.38 8.77 16.27
CA PHE A 5 -3.30 9.91 16.14
C PHE A 5 -2.71 11.23 16.65
N ASP A 6 -1.98 11.21 17.79
CA ASP A 6 -1.31 12.39 18.31
C ASP A 6 -0.22 12.87 17.36
N LEU A 7 0.52 11.93 16.78
CA LEU A 7 1.53 12.21 15.77
C LEU A 7 0.93 12.73 14.46
N LEU A 8 -0.23 12.20 14.05
CA LEU A 8 -0.96 12.66 12.87
C LEU A 8 -1.40 14.12 13.05
N GLY A 9 -1.91 14.50 14.23
CA GLY A 9 -2.32 15.87 14.53
C GLY A 9 -1.15 16.88 14.53
N ARG A 10 0.05 16.44 14.87
CA ARG A 10 1.23 17.31 15.04
C ARG A 10 2.17 17.37 13.84
N THR A 11 2.11 16.38 12.94
CA THR A 11 3.13 16.21 11.88
C THR A 11 2.55 16.35 10.49
N ARG A 12 2.77 17.48 9.82
CA ARG A 12 2.31 17.72 8.43
C ARG A 12 2.78 16.65 7.45
N VAL A 13 3.98 16.12 7.62
CA VAL A 13 4.53 15.06 6.74
C VAL A 13 3.66 13.80 6.81
N LEU A 14 3.18 13.43 8.01
CA LEU A 14 2.32 12.27 8.20
C LEU A 14 0.92 12.52 7.63
N GLN A 15 0.37 13.72 7.81
CA GLN A 15 -0.92 14.13 7.22
C GLN A 15 -0.89 14.03 5.70
N VAL A 16 0.13 14.59 5.05
CA VAL A 16 0.32 14.52 3.60
C VAL A 16 0.49 13.08 3.11
N HIS A 17 1.20 12.24 3.88
CA HIS A 17 1.36 10.83 3.55
C HIS A 17 0.01 10.09 3.56
N TRP A 18 -0.80 10.27 4.59
CA TRP A 18 -2.12 9.66 4.70
C TRP A 18 -3.09 10.20 3.66
N LEU A 19 -3.08 11.52 3.42
CA LEU A 19 -3.89 12.14 2.38
C LEU A 19 -3.58 11.53 0.99
N LYS A 20 -2.31 11.39 0.65
CA LYS A 20 -1.91 10.71 -0.60
C LYS A 20 -2.40 9.26 -0.66
N ARG A 21 -2.36 8.52 0.45
CA ARG A 21 -2.87 7.14 0.48
C ARG A 21 -4.38 7.08 0.26
N ILE A 22 -5.13 8.01 0.86
CA ILE A 22 -6.58 8.13 0.67
C ILE A 22 -6.90 8.51 -0.78
N CYS A 23 -6.24 9.53 -1.33
CA CYS A 23 -6.43 9.92 -2.72
C CYS A 23 -6.09 8.77 -3.69
N ALA A 24 -4.99 8.03 -3.46
CA ALA A 24 -4.65 6.86 -4.26
C ALA A 24 -5.75 5.81 -4.21
N PHE A 25 -6.28 5.53 -3.02
CA PHE A 25 -7.37 4.58 -2.83
C PHE A 25 -8.64 5.01 -3.55
N VAL A 26 -9.01 6.30 -3.47
CA VAL A 26 -10.19 6.85 -4.16
C VAL A 26 -10.05 6.73 -5.69
N ILE A 27 -8.88 7.06 -6.23
CA ILE A 27 -8.60 6.91 -7.68
C ILE A 27 -8.75 5.45 -8.11
N ASP A 28 -8.13 4.52 -7.36
CA ASP A 28 -8.22 3.08 -7.63
C ASP A 28 -9.68 2.60 -7.51
N ALA A 29 -10.44 3.08 -6.51
CA ALA A 29 -11.83 2.73 -6.30
C ALA A 29 -12.72 3.18 -7.47
N ILE A 30 -12.59 4.43 -7.89
CA ILE A 30 -13.33 4.96 -9.04
C ILE A 30 -13.05 4.11 -10.29
N LEU A 31 -11.79 3.81 -10.56
CA LEU A 31 -11.40 3.01 -11.72
C LEU A 31 -12.04 1.62 -11.69
N VAL A 32 -11.93 0.91 -10.57
CA VAL A 32 -12.47 -0.46 -10.44
C VAL A 32 -14.00 -0.46 -10.48
N LEU A 33 -14.64 0.49 -9.79
CA LEU A 33 -16.10 0.59 -9.77
C LEU A 33 -16.67 0.87 -11.16
N LEU A 34 -16.08 1.81 -11.89
CA LEU A 34 -16.50 2.11 -13.27
C LEU A 34 -16.35 0.91 -14.20
N LEU A 35 -15.22 0.19 -14.12
CA LEU A 35 -15.01 -1.01 -14.89
C LEU A 35 -15.99 -2.13 -14.53
N THR A 36 -16.22 -2.35 -13.24
CA THR A 36 -17.19 -3.37 -12.78
C THR A 36 -18.59 -3.01 -13.20
N TRP A 37 -18.98 -1.74 -13.07
CA TRP A 37 -20.28 -1.26 -13.52
C TRP A 37 -20.46 -1.46 -15.03
N ALA A 38 -19.47 -1.10 -15.85
CA ALA A 38 -19.52 -1.27 -17.29
C ALA A 38 -19.69 -2.75 -17.69
N VAL A 39 -18.92 -3.65 -17.06
CA VAL A 39 -19.01 -5.11 -17.33
C VAL A 39 -20.39 -5.64 -16.97
N LEU A 40 -20.92 -5.32 -15.80
CA LEU A 40 -22.24 -5.79 -15.36
C LEU A 40 -23.37 -5.24 -16.23
N THR A 41 -23.25 -3.99 -16.69
CA THR A 41 -24.21 -3.41 -17.64
C THR A 41 -24.19 -4.13 -18.99
N LEU A 42 -23.01 -4.48 -19.49
CA LEU A 42 -22.88 -5.27 -20.73
C LEU A 42 -23.44 -6.69 -20.60
N LEU A 43 -23.44 -7.26 -19.40
CA LEU A 43 -23.99 -8.58 -19.09
C LEU A 43 -25.47 -8.53 -18.69
N ASP A 44 -26.12 -7.37 -18.74
CA ASP A 44 -27.50 -7.10 -18.31
C ASP A 44 -27.79 -7.55 -16.84
N VAL A 45 -26.77 -7.45 -15.98
CA VAL A 45 -26.87 -7.80 -14.57
C VAL A 45 -27.16 -6.56 -13.74
N THR A 46 -28.39 -6.47 -13.21
CA THR A 46 -28.88 -5.31 -12.44
C THR A 46 -28.88 -5.53 -10.93
N ALA A 47 -28.54 -6.74 -10.45
CA ALA A 47 -28.58 -7.08 -9.03
C ALA A 47 -27.52 -6.31 -8.22
N MET A 48 -27.95 -5.42 -7.32
CA MET A 48 -27.08 -4.58 -6.50
C MET A 48 -26.11 -5.38 -5.62
N ILE A 49 -26.56 -6.55 -5.13
CA ILE A 49 -25.70 -7.46 -4.34
C ILE A 49 -24.54 -7.99 -5.18
N LEU A 50 -24.81 -8.38 -6.43
CA LEU A 50 -23.77 -8.85 -7.36
C LEU A 50 -22.78 -7.72 -7.68
N PHE A 51 -23.24 -6.49 -7.84
CA PHE A 51 -22.35 -5.34 -8.00
C PHE A 51 -21.41 -5.20 -6.79
N GLY A 52 -21.92 -5.27 -5.57
CA GLY A 52 -21.10 -5.19 -4.35
C GLY A 52 -20.04 -6.29 -4.27
N LEU A 53 -20.43 -7.55 -4.52
CA LEU A 53 -19.51 -8.68 -4.49
C LEU A 53 -18.46 -8.63 -5.61
N MET A 54 -18.91 -8.35 -6.84
CA MET A 54 -18.03 -8.28 -8.01
C MET A 54 -17.04 -7.11 -7.90
N SER A 55 -17.49 -5.94 -7.42
CA SER A 55 -16.61 -4.80 -7.20
C SER A 55 -15.55 -5.09 -6.12
N GLY A 56 -15.94 -5.73 -5.03
CA GLY A 56 -15.02 -6.16 -3.98
C GLY A 56 -13.98 -7.15 -4.48
N PHE A 57 -14.42 -8.17 -5.21
CA PHE A 57 -13.53 -9.17 -5.79
C PHE A 57 -12.59 -8.56 -6.83
N SER A 58 -13.12 -7.72 -7.72
CA SER A 58 -12.32 -7.00 -8.72
C SER A 58 -11.29 -6.10 -8.06
N PHE A 59 -11.66 -5.38 -7.00
CA PHE A 59 -10.75 -4.51 -6.27
C PHE A 59 -9.64 -5.28 -5.57
N PHE A 60 -9.97 -6.43 -4.99
CA PHE A 60 -9.00 -7.35 -4.39
C PHE A 60 -7.99 -7.84 -5.43
N LEU A 61 -8.46 -8.45 -6.54
CA LEU A 61 -7.60 -8.99 -7.59
C LEU A 61 -6.74 -7.91 -8.26
N TYR A 62 -7.36 -6.80 -8.66
CA TYR A 62 -6.66 -5.66 -9.25
C TYR A 62 -5.52 -5.18 -8.35
N SER A 63 -5.79 -5.03 -7.05
CA SER A 63 -4.78 -4.57 -6.12
C SER A 63 -3.69 -5.61 -5.87
N ALA A 64 -4.06 -6.88 -5.72
CA ALA A 64 -3.11 -7.96 -5.47
C ALA A 64 -2.15 -8.14 -6.66
N ILE A 65 -2.69 -8.20 -7.88
CA ILE A 65 -1.91 -8.37 -9.10
C ILE A 65 -0.99 -7.15 -9.33
N SER A 66 -1.53 -5.93 -9.23
CA SER A 66 -0.75 -4.70 -9.45
C SER A 66 0.37 -4.55 -8.42
N GLU A 67 0.12 -4.83 -7.15
CA GLU A 67 1.13 -4.77 -6.10
C GLU A 67 2.15 -5.91 -6.21
N ALA A 68 1.74 -7.11 -6.63
CA ALA A 68 2.66 -8.22 -6.85
C ALA A 68 3.60 -7.97 -8.05
N ALA A 69 3.07 -7.42 -9.15
CA ALA A 69 3.83 -7.19 -10.37
C ALA A 69 4.80 -6.00 -10.26
N VAL A 70 4.32 -4.85 -9.78
CA VAL A 70 5.05 -3.57 -9.85
C VAL A 70 5.30 -2.96 -8.47
N GLY A 71 4.64 -3.48 -7.42
CA GLY A 71 4.69 -2.95 -6.06
C GLY A 71 3.83 -1.71 -5.86
N GLN A 72 2.92 -1.41 -6.78
CA GLN A 72 2.04 -0.24 -6.71
C GLN A 72 0.82 -0.40 -7.60
N THR A 73 -0.31 0.19 -7.22
CA THR A 73 -1.51 0.31 -8.06
C THR A 73 -1.42 1.59 -8.90
N PRO A 74 -2.18 1.74 -9.99
CA PRO A 74 -2.26 2.97 -10.78
C PRO A 74 -2.51 4.23 -9.96
N GLY A 75 -3.44 4.23 -9.00
CA GLY A 75 -3.64 5.37 -8.10
C GLY A 75 -2.41 5.69 -7.25
N LYS A 76 -1.71 4.66 -6.74
CA LYS A 76 -0.44 4.85 -6.03
C LYS A 76 0.67 5.36 -6.93
N PHE A 77 0.71 4.91 -8.18
CA PHE A 77 1.68 5.37 -9.17
C PHE A 77 1.54 6.87 -9.43
N LEU A 78 0.32 7.37 -9.65
CA LEU A 78 0.03 8.79 -9.86
C LEU A 78 0.51 9.66 -8.67
N LEU A 79 0.37 9.16 -7.45
CA LEU A 79 0.76 9.87 -6.23
C LEU A 79 2.18 9.54 -5.75
N ARG A 80 2.96 8.84 -6.58
CA ARG A 80 4.36 8.45 -6.32
C ARG A 80 4.52 7.66 -5.02
N LEU A 81 3.58 6.75 -4.74
CA LEU A 81 3.59 5.85 -3.61
C LEU A 81 3.99 4.44 -4.07
N LYS A 82 4.93 3.82 -3.39
CA LYS A 82 5.36 2.44 -3.66
C LYS A 82 5.34 1.60 -2.39
N VAL A 83 4.84 0.37 -2.53
CA VAL A 83 4.88 -0.63 -1.47
C VAL A 83 6.26 -1.28 -1.43
N ARG A 84 6.80 -1.46 -0.24
CA ARG A 84 8.05 -2.18 -0.01
C ARG A 84 7.91 -3.10 1.20
N ALA A 85 8.53 -4.25 1.14
CA ALA A 85 8.78 -5.06 2.33
C ALA A 85 9.91 -4.42 3.15
N GLU A 86 9.84 -4.52 4.47
CA GLU A 86 10.90 -4.06 5.37
C GLU A 86 12.15 -4.91 5.22
N ARG A 87 11.97 -6.20 4.98
CA ARG A 87 13.05 -7.15 4.74
C ARG A 87 12.89 -7.79 3.37
N GLY A 88 13.83 -7.55 2.46
CA GLY A 88 13.86 -8.17 1.15
C GLY A 88 12.90 -7.58 0.11
N ARG A 89 12.38 -8.42 -0.78
CA ARG A 89 11.45 -8.05 -1.84
C ARG A 89 10.01 -8.32 -1.41
N LEU A 90 9.08 -7.51 -1.91
CA LEU A 90 7.65 -7.77 -1.75
C LEU A 90 7.30 -9.07 -2.50
N THR A 91 6.86 -10.09 -1.76
CA THR A 91 6.44 -11.35 -2.36
C THR A 91 4.99 -11.26 -2.87
N PRO A 92 4.60 -12.03 -3.90
CA PRO A 92 3.22 -12.08 -4.35
C PRO A 92 2.24 -12.44 -3.22
N ALA A 93 2.62 -13.38 -2.36
CA ALA A 93 1.81 -13.76 -1.19
C ALA A 93 1.55 -12.58 -0.26
N MET A 94 2.56 -11.75 0.03
CA MET A 94 2.38 -10.54 0.83
C MET A 94 1.42 -9.55 0.15
N ALA A 95 1.51 -9.38 -1.17
CA ALA A 95 0.60 -8.52 -1.93
C ALA A 95 -0.86 -9.02 -1.86
N PHE A 96 -1.07 -10.34 -1.95
CA PHE A 96 -2.37 -10.95 -1.79
C PHE A 96 -2.96 -10.71 -0.40
N VAL A 97 -2.25 -11.07 0.67
CA VAL A 97 -2.74 -10.91 2.05
C VAL A 97 -3.05 -9.45 2.38
N ARG A 98 -2.23 -8.50 1.93
CA ARG A 98 -2.49 -7.05 2.09
C ARG A 98 -3.72 -6.57 1.36
N SER A 99 -4.13 -7.26 0.32
CA SER A 99 -5.28 -6.88 -0.49
C SER A 99 -6.60 -7.44 0.04
N ILE A 100 -6.56 -8.40 0.99
CA ILE A 100 -7.77 -8.98 1.61
C ILE A 100 -8.72 -7.90 2.17
N PRO A 101 -8.28 -6.90 2.93
CA PRO A 101 -9.18 -5.85 3.42
C PRO A 101 -9.90 -5.09 2.30
N LYS A 102 -9.35 -5.08 1.09
CA LYS A 102 -9.94 -4.37 -0.06
C LYS A 102 -11.11 -5.12 -0.70
N PHE A 103 -11.30 -6.41 -0.36
CA PHE A 103 -12.49 -7.15 -0.78
C PHE A 103 -13.77 -6.48 -0.26
N PHE A 104 -13.72 -5.99 0.97
CA PHE A 104 -14.80 -5.16 1.54
C PHE A 104 -14.39 -3.69 1.49
N TRP A 105 -14.16 -3.16 0.31
CA TRP A 105 -13.56 -1.86 0.02
C TRP A 105 -14.26 -0.67 0.68
N TYR A 106 -15.53 -0.81 1.01
CA TYR A 106 -16.34 0.24 1.64
C TYR A 106 -16.08 0.43 3.14
N LEU A 107 -15.63 -0.59 3.87
CA LEU A 107 -15.47 -0.52 5.33
C LEU A 107 -14.08 -0.95 5.83
N PHE A 108 -13.59 -2.11 5.41
CA PHE A 108 -12.38 -2.72 5.96
C PHE A 108 -11.08 -1.93 5.76
N PRO A 109 -10.85 -1.23 4.63
CA PRO A 109 -9.64 -0.40 4.48
C PRO A 109 -9.59 0.77 5.46
N MET A 110 -10.75 1.31 5.88
CA MET A 110 -10.82 2.33 6.93
C MET A 110 -10.46 1.74 8.30
N ILE A 111 -11.05 0.59 8.63
CA ILE A 111 -10.75 -0.12 9.89
C ILE A 111 -9.26 -0.49 9.96
N ASP A 112 -8.69 -1.03 8.89
CA ASP A 112 -7.28 -1.38 8.79
C ASP A 112 -6.35 -0.15 8.99
N ALA A 113 -6.74 1.00 8.41
CA ALA A 113 -6.01 2.25 8.59
C ALA A 113 -6.11 2.80 10.02
N LEU A 114 -7.32 2.82 10.59
CA LEU A 114 -7.56 3.30 11.96
C LEU A 114 -6.87 2.40 13.00
N ALA A 115 -6.95 1.08 12.84
CA ALA A 115 -6.26 0.12 13.70
C ALA A 115 -4.73 0.29 13.63
N GLY A 116 -4.19 0.60 12.44
CA GLY A 116 -2.79 0.93 12.28
C GLY A 116 -2.36 2.20 13.02
N LEU A 117 -3.21 3.24 13.01
CA LEU A 117 -2.95 4.49 13.73
C LEU A 117 -3.15 4.36 15.25
N ALA A 118 -4.10 3.55 15.70
CA ALA A 118 -4.35 3.31 17.12
C ALA A 118 -3.27 2.45 17.79
N GLY A 119 -2.64 1.55 17.04
CA GLY A 119 -1.63 0.62 17.55
C GLY A 119 -0.27 1.26 17.78
N VAL A 120 0.54 0.61 18.64
CA VAL A 120 1.94 0.99 18.91
C VAL A 120 2.80 0.57 17.71
N GLY A 121 3.60 1.49 17.15
CA GLY A 121 4.53 1.21 16.03
C GLY A 121 4.64 2.39 15.06
N ASP A 122 5.10 2.13 13.82
CA ASP A 122 5.24 3.19 12.81
C ASP A 122 3.85 3.71 12.40
N PRO A 123 3.55 5.00 12.63
CA PRO A 123 2.25 5.61 12.30
C PRO A 123 1.96 5.70 10.80
N ARG A 124 2.92 5.32 9.94
CA ARG A 124 2.76 5.26 8.47
C ARG A 124 2.21 3.94 7.98
N GLN A 125 2.16 2.92 8.85
CA GLN A 125 1.71 1.56 8.51
C GLN A 125 0.25 1.36 8.89
N ARG A 126 -0.49 0.66 8.03
CA ARG A 126 -1.79 0.07 8.39
C ARG A 126 -1.55 -1.18 9.24
N LEU A 127 -2.60 -1.72 9.84
CA LEU A 127 -2.50 -2.96 10.60
C LEU A 127 -2.00 -4.12 9.72
N SER A 128 -2.58 -4.30 8.54
CA SER A 128 -2.15 -5.30 7.55
C SER A 128 -0.70 -5.10 7.08
N ASP A 129 -0.25 -3.85 6.90
CA ASP A 129 1.13 -3.52 6.56
C ASP A 129 2.10 -3.97 7.66
N ARG A 130 1.71 -3.76 8.92
CA ARG A 130 2.51 -4.08 10.10
C ARG A 130 2.64 -5.59 10.32
N ILE A 131 1.54 -6.33 10.22
CA ILE A 131 1.53 -7.80 10.34
C ILE A 131 2.47 -8.44 9.30
N LEU A 132 2.54 -7.88 8.11
CA LEU A 132 3.35 -8.42 7.00
C LEU A 132 4.76 -7.81 6.91
N GLY A 133 5.16 -6.93 7.83
CA GLY A 133 6.45 -6.25 7.77
C GLY A 133 6.64 -5.50 6.45
N SER A 134 5.64 -4.75 6.04
CA SER A 134 5.66 -3.95 4.81
C SER A 134 5.31 -2.50 5.09
N THR A 135 5.71 -1.59 4.20
CA THR A 135 5.42 -0.17 4.33
C THR A 135 5.16 0.46 2.97
N VAL A 136 4.39 1.55 2.98
CA VAL A 136 4.19 2.38 1.79
C VAL A 136 5.09 3.59 1.90
N ALA A 137 6.01 3.75 0.95
CA ALA A 137 6.95 4.86 0.91
C ALA A 137 6.73 5.75 -0.31
N GLN A 138 7.06 7.04 -0.19
CA GLN A 138 7.08 7.94 -1.33
C GLN A 138 8.33 7.68 -2.17
N THR A 139 8.17 7.56 -3.47
CA THR A 139 9.25 7.23 -4.42
C THR A 139 10.38 8.29 -4.40
N HIS A 140 10.05 9.54 -4.13
CA HIS A 140 11.05 10.62 -4.05
C HIS A 140 12.06 10.42 -2.91
N TYR A 141 11.59 10.02 -1.72
CA TYR A 141 12.47 9.74 -0.57
C TYR A 141 13.36 8.52 -0.79
N LEU A 142 12.90 7.56 -1.59
CA LEU A 142 13.68 6.37 -1.91
C LEU A 142 14.90 6.67 -2.79
N ARG A 143 14.75 7.58 -3.76
CA ARG A 143 15.87 8.02 -4.62
C ARG A 143 16.95 8.72 -3.82
N VAL A 144 16.58 9.60 -2.89
CA VAL A 144 17.52 10.31 -2.01
C VAL A 144 18.27 9.36 -1.08
N ARG A 145 17.59 8.32 -0.56
CA ARG A 145 18.21 7.36 0.36
C ARG A 145 19.25 6.47 -0.35
N VAL A 146 18.97 6.04 -1.58
CA VAL A 146 19.92 5.25 -2.38
C VAL A 146 21.19 6.04 -2.67
N HIS A 147 21.06 7.34 -2.97
CA HIS A 147 22.25 8.21 -3.20
C HIS A 147 23.04 8.52 -1.91
N ARG A 148 22.44 8.38 -0.73
CA ARG A 148 23.12 8.64 0.57
C ARG A 148 23.70 7.39 1.24
N LEU A 149 23.47 6.21 0.71
CA LEU A 149 24.21 5.04 1.18
C LEU A 149 25.63 5.19 0.68
N PRO A 150 26.65 5.30 1.56
CA PRO A 150 28.04 5.23 1.12
C PRO A 150 28.18 3.92 0.35
N ALA A 151 28.81 3.99 -0.81
CA ALA A 151 29.24 2.79 -1.52
C ALA A 151 29.86 1.88 -0.47
N LYS A 152 29.34 0.66 -0.35
CA LYS A 152 29.88 -0.33 0.57
C LYS A 152 31.37 -0.34 0.30
N LYS A 153 32.15 0.29 1.21
CA LYS A 153 33.60 0.18 1.18
C LYS A 153 33.84 -1.30 1.08
N GLU A 154 34.36 -1.71 -0.03
CA GLU A 154 34.94 -3.02 -0.24
C GLU A 154 36.01 -3.14 0.83
N ALA A 155 35.57 -3.71 1.97
CA ALA A 155 36.38 -3.78 3.14
C ALA A 155 37.50 -4.77 2.83
N ASP A 156 38.68 -4.19 2.69
CA ASP A 156 39.87 -4.70 3.29
C ASP A 156 40.00 -6.24 3.28
N ASN A 157 40.44 -6.72 2.18
CA ASN A 157 41.16 -7.98 2.18
C ASN A 157 42.61 -7.65 2.58
N PRO A 158 43.08 -7.95 3.82
CA PRO A 158 44.48 -7.79 4.13
C PRO A 158 45.29 -8.74 3.22
N PRO A 159 46.40 -8.27 2.64
CA PRO A 159 47.22 -9.12 1.78
C PRO A 159 47.71 -10.30 2.59
N ALA A 160 47.51 -11.50 2.04
CA ALA A 160 48.12 -12.73 2.55
C ALA A 160 49.63 -12.50 2.66
N LYS A 161 50.12 -12.54 3.90
CA LYS A 161 51.58 -12.57 4.14
C LYS A 161 52.13 -13.88 3.59
N ALA A 162 53.04 -13.75 2.66
CA ALA A 162 53.95 -14.80 2.25
C ALA A 162 54.89 -15.15 3.40
#